data_4fd20870eab7bf5dca2c01de6fbc4c18
#
_entry.id   4fd20870eab7bf5dca2c01de6fbc4c18
#
_cell.length_a   1.000
_cell.length_b   1.000
_cell.length_c   1.000
_cell.angle_alpha   90.00
_cell.angle_beta   90.00
_cell.angle_gamma   90.00
#
_symmetry.space_group_name_H-M   'P 1'
#
loop_
_entity.id
_entity.type
_entity.pdbx_description
1 polymer ?
#
loop_
_entity_poly.entity_id
_entity_poly.type
_entity_poly.pdbx_seq_one_letter_code
_entity_poly.pdbx_strand_id
1 'polypeptide(L)'
;MTEVNDQAGLTAGSLCTGYGGLDLAVMAVLGARLAWCAESDRHAAAVLAARYPGVPNLGDITALDWAAVPPVDLITAGWPCQDISYSGPGAGITKGTRSGLWLTIAAGLRQLRPAYVFLENVAALRTRGLGKVLADLAALGYDTQWACLRASDTGACHRRDRIFILACHPAAGAGLAAAADPGRRGVQRRGVRGILAGPPGPAEETRP
;
A
#
# COMPACT_ATOMS: atom_id res chain seq x y z
N MET A 1 4.11 35.67 16.90
CA MET A 1 3.38 34.39 17.09
C MET A 1 2.71 34.07 15.77
N THR A 2 3.38 33.30 14.93
CA THR A 2 2.86 32.86 13.62
C THR A 2 1.97 31.66 13.89
N GLU A 3 0.66 31.82 13.66
CA GLU A 3 -0.29 30.72 13.66
C GLU A 3 0.18 29.67 12.65
N VAL A 4 0.56 28.49 13.15
CA VAL A 4 0.77 27.31 12.32
C VAL A 4 -0.63 26.94 11.80
N ASN A 5 -0.87 27.26 10.54
CA ASN A 5 -2.08 26.85 9.82
C ASN A 5 -2.07 25.32 9.77
N ASP A 6 -2.77 24.69 10.72
CA ASP A 6 -2.98 23.25 10.82
C ASP A 6 -3.96 22.83 9.71
N GLN A 7 -3.49 22.87 8.47
CA GLN A 7 -4.16 22.20 7.35
C GLN A 7 -3.99 20.70 7.63
N ALA A 8 -5.02 20.11 8.20
CA ALA A 8 -5.09 18.69 8.53
C ALA A 8 -4.87 17.86 7.26
N GLY A 9 -3.60 17.57 6.97
CA GLY A 9 -3.21 16.64 5.91
C GLY A 9 -3.67 15.22 6.28
N LEU A 10 -3.84 14.35 5.27
CA LEU A 10 -4.18 12.95 5.48
C LEU A 10 -3.23 12.30 6.48
N THR A 11 -3.77 11.51 7.40
CA THR A 11 -3.00 10.69 8.34
C THR A 11 -2.81 9.28 7.77
N ALA A 12 -1.61 8.73 7.90
CA ALA A 12 -1.29 7.38 7.42
C ALA A 12 -0.84 6.48 8.57
N GLY A 13 -1.32 5.24 8.56
CA GLY A 13 -0.79 4.14 9.33
C GLY A 13 -0.09 3.14 8.41
N SER A 14 1.02 2.57 8.84
CA SER A 14 1.82 1.67 8.03
C SER A 14 1.93 0.28 8.66
N LEU A 15 1.65 -0.76 7.88
CA LEU A 15 1.71 -2.16 8.30
C LEU A 15 2.82 -2.89 7.54
N CYS A 16 3.61 -3.70 8.25
CA CYS A 16 4.80 -4.35 7.70
C CYS A 16 5.69 -3.32 7.01
N THR A 17 6.00 -2.26 7.73
CA THR A 17 6.54 -1.00 7.21
C THR A 17 7.89 -1.14 6.52
N GLY A 18 8.69 -2.14 6.92
CA GLY A 18 10.06 -2.28 6.43
C GLY A 18 10.87 -1.02 6.73
N TYR A 19 11.51 -0.48 5.70
CA TYR A 19 12.27 0.78 5.82
C TYR A 19 11.44 2.02 5.47
N GLY A 20 10.12 1.92 5.34
CA GLY A 20 9.22 3.04 5.09
C GLY A 20 9.23 3.55 3.64
N GLY A 21 9.59 2.70 2.66
CA GLY A 21 9.66 3.13 1.26
C GLY A 21 8.30 3.45 0.65
N LEU A 22 7.30 2.62 0.95
CA LEU A 22 5.93 2.83 0.49
C LEU A 22 5.34 4.11 1.10
N ASP A 23 5.63 4.34 2.38
CA ASP A 23 5.16 5.49 3.14
C ASP A 23 5.77 6.79 2.61
N LEU A 24 7.06 6.79 2.26
CA LEU A 24 7.71 7.94 1.62
C LEU A 24 7.00 8.34 0.32
N ALA A 25 6.60 7.37 -0.50
CA ALA A 25 5.88 7.64 -1.75
C ALA A 25 4.53 8.30 -1.48
N VAL A 26 3.77 7.76 -0.53
CA VAL A 26 2.46 8.28 -0.13
C VAL A 26 2.59 9.69 0.47
N MET A 27 3.54 9.90 1.37
CA MET A 27 3.82 11.22 1.97
C MET A 27 4.22 12.25 0.91
N ALA A 28 5.07 11.86 -0.05
CA ALA A 28 5.53 12.76 -1.11
C ALA A 28 4.42 13.14 -2.09
N VAL A 29 3.52 12.20 -2.43
CA VAL A 29 2.47 12.41 -3.46
C VAL A 29 1.23 13.05 -2.85
N LEU A 30 0.79 12.59 -1.67
CA LEU A 30 -0.46 12.99 -1.06
C LEU A 30 -0.30 14.04 0.04
N GLY A 31 0.95 14.34 0.46
CA GLY A 31 1.20 15.19 1.63
C GLY A 31 0.73 14.55 2.94
N ALA A 32 0.54 13.24 2.95
CA ALA A 32 0.11 12.51 4.14
C ALA A 32 1.18 12.58 5.25
N ARG A 33 0.75 12.48 6.50
CA ARG A 33 1.62 12.40 7.67
C ARG A 33 1.54 11.00 8.27
N LEU A 34 2.68 10.36 8.50
CA LEU A 34 2.74 9.07 9.18
C LEU A 34 2.37 9.26 10.66
N ALA A 35 1.26 8.66 11.09
CA ALA A 35 0.78 8.73 12.47
C ALA A 35 1.36 7.62 13.34
N TRP A 36 1.52 6.43 12.78
CA TRP A 36 2.12 5.26 13.41
C TRP A 36 2.61 4.27 12.35
N CYS A 37 3.52 3.39 12.74
CA CYS A 37 3.95 2.25 11.93
C CYS A 37 3.86 0.96 12.74
N ALA A 38 3.88 -0.20 12.07
CA ALA A 38 3.92 -1.51 12.69
C ALA A 38 4.97 -2.37 11.97
N GLU A 39 6.12 -2.57 12.62
CA GLU A 39 7.27 -3.30 12.12
C GLU A 39 7.90 -4.13 13.23
N SER A 40 7.97 -5.44 13.02
CA SER A 40 8.49 -6.40 14.01
C SER A 40 9.98 -6.66 13.87
N ASP A 41 10.58 -6.39 12.70
CA ASP A 41 12.04 -6.55 12.52
C ASP A 41 12.79 -5.45 13.26
N ARG A 42 13.67 -5.83 14.18
CA ARG A 42 14.41 -4.88 15.04
C ARG A 42 15.31 -3.91 14.27
N HIS A 43 15.85 -4.35 13.13
CA HIS A 43 16.76 -3.50 12.34
C HIS A 43 15.97 -2.49 11.52
N ALA A 44 14.85 -2.92 10.89
CA ALA A 44 13.94 -2.02 10.22
C ALA A 44 13.32 -1.03 11.21
N ALA A 45 12.89 -1.48 12.39
CA ALA A 45 12.37 -0.62 13.45
C ALA A 45 13.38 0.45 13.91
N ALA A 46 14.67 0.11 14.02
CA ALA A 46 15.71 1.09 14.35
C ALA A 46 15.88 2.17 13.25
N VAL A 47 15.80 1.77 11.98
CA VAL A 47 15.82 2.71 10.84
C VAL A 47 14.61 3.63 10.86
N LEU A 48 13.42 3.08 11.14
CA LEU A 48 12.18 3.87 11.23
C LEU A 48 12.24 4.86 12.37
N ALA A 49 12.73 4.47 13.54
CA ALA A 49 12.89 5.38 14.68
C ALA A 49 13.84 6.57 14.38
N ALA A 50 14.91 6.30 13.62
CA ALA A 50 15.84 7.34 13.19
C ALA A 50 15.25 8.25 12.09
N ARG A 51 14.46 7.69 11.18
CA ARG A 51 13.87 8.42 10.03
C ARG A 51 12.64 9.22 10.43
N TYR A 52 11.83 8.69 11.33
CA TYR A 52 10.56 9.27 11.78
C TYR A 52 10.56 9.42 13.31
N PRO A 53 11.39 10.31 13.87
CA PRO A 53 11.44 10.51 15.31
C PRO A 53 10.06 10.96 15.80
N GLY A 54 9.57 10.32 16.87
CA GLY A 54 8.25 10.61 17.44
C GLY A 54 7.08 9.84 16.82
N VAL A 55 7.27 9.08 15.73
CA VAL A 55 6.24 8.19 15.21
C VAL A 55 6.28 6.86 15.98
N PRO A 56 5.20 6.44 16.67
CA PRO A 56 5.19 5.19 17.42
C PRO A 56 5.27 3.99 16.49
N ASN A 57 6.08 2.99 16.84
CA ASN A 57 6.09 1.68 16.23
C ASN A 57 5.25 0.72 17.09
N LEU A 58 4.17 0.20 16.54
CA LEU A 58 3.24 -0.70 17.20
C LEU A 58 3.73 -2.18 17.21
N GLY A 59 4.84 -2.49 16.55
CA GLY A 59 5.46 -3.80 16.56
C GLY A 59 4.79 -4.83 15.62
N ASP A 60 4.57 -6.04 16.12
CA ASP A 60 4.03 -7.15 15.33
C ASP A 60 2.52 -7.01 15.12
N ILE A 61 2.08 -6.94 13.86
CA ILE A 61 0.67 -6.81 13.50
C ILE A 61 -0.19 -7.98 13.96
N THR A 62 0.40 -9.16 14.21
CA THR A 62 -0.33 -10.33 14.70
C THR A 62 -0.68 -10.27 16.19
N ALA A 63 -0.03 -9.38 16.91
CA ALA A 63 -0.22 -9.16 18.35
C ALA A 63 -1.03 -7.89 18.66
N LEU A 64 -1.43 -7.11 17.64
CA LEU A 64 -2.14 -5.86 17.85
C LEU A 64 -3.60 -6.09 18.32
N ASP A 65 -3.98 -5.34 19.34
CA ASP A 65 -5.39 -5.08 19.61
C ASP A 65 -5.86 -3.95 18.67
N TRP A 66 -6.52 -4.32 17.58
CA TRP A 66 -7.00 -3.38 16.57
C TRP A 66 -7.97 -2.34 17.10
N ALA A 67 -8.65 -2.61 18.22
CA ALA A 67 -9.55 -1.65 18.86
C ALA A 67 -8.78 -0.51 19.55
N ALA A 68 -7.53 -0.76 19.94
CA ALA A 68 -6.67 0.23 20.58
C ALA A 68 -5.77 0.99 19.57
N VAL A 69 -5.72 0.55 18.29
CA VAL A 69 -4.92 1.24 17.26
C VAL A 69 -5.58 2.55 16.87
N PRO A 70 -4.85 3.68 16.88
CA PRO A 70 -5.41 4.97 16.47
C PRO A 70 -5.93 4.95 15.04
N PRO A 71 -7.14 5.48 14.78
CA PRO A 71 -7.69 5.57 13.43
C PRO A 71 -6.86 6.51 12.55
N VAL A 72 -6.82 6.23 11.25
CA VAL A 72 -6.11 7.00 10.22
C VAL A 72 -6.93 7.04 8.94
N ASP A 73 -6.62 8.02 8.08
CA ASP A 73 -7.31 8.18 6.79
C ASP A 73 -6.83 7.17 5.76
N LEU A 74 -5.56 6.78 5.84
CA LEU A 74 -4.89 5.91 4.88
C LEU A 74 -4.11 4.80 5.62
N ILE A 75 -4.21 3.57 5.13
CA ILE A 75 -3.32 2.47 5.52
C ILE A 75 -2.41 2.11 4.34
N THR A 76 -1.10 2.04 4.59
CA THR A 76 -0.13 1.41 3.69
C THR A 76 0.23 0.03 4.20
N ALA A 77 0.47 -0.95 3.31
CA ALA A 77 0.96 -2.26 3.71
C ALA A 77 1.77 -2.95 2.61
N GLY A 78 2.97 -3.40 2.96
CA GLY A 78 3.85 -4.21 2.12
C GLY A 78 4.20 -5.52 2.82
N TRP A 79 3.30 -6.52 2.81
CA TRP A 79 3.50 -7.73 3.61
C TRP A 79 4.38 -8.79 2.94
N PRO A 80 5.10 -9.63 3.73
CA PRO A 80 5.95 -10.70 3.21
C PRO A 80 5.20 -11.68 2.31
N CYS A 81 5.84 -12.09 1.22
CA CYS A 81 5.26 -12.90 0.16
C CYS A 81 6.04 -14.19 -0.13
N GLN A 82 6.65 -14.79 0.89
CA GLN A 82 7.53 -15.95 0.71
C GLN A 82 6.79 -17.18 0.17
N ASP A 83 5.51 -17.35 0.52
CA ASP A 83 4.70 -18.50 0.09
C ASP A 83 4.02 -18.28 -1.28
N ILE A 84 4.04 -17.05 -1.81
CA ILE A 84 3.46 -16.67 -3.11
C ILE A 84 4.56 -16.40 -4.15
N SER A 85 5.78 -16.09 -3.73
CA SER A 85 6.92 -15.81 -4.61
C SER A 85 7.19 -16.99 -5.55
N TYR A 86 7.72 -16.72 -6.75
CA TYR A 86 8.15 -17.75 -7.69
C TYR A 86 9.28 -18.61 -7.14
N SER A 87 10.04 -18.11 -6.18
CA SER A 87 11.12 -18.82 -5.47
C SER A 87 10.65 -19.51 -4.18
N GLY A 88 9.35 -19.43 -3.83
CA GLY A 88 8.78 -19.97 -2.60
C GLY A 88 7.96 -21.26 -2.84
N PRO A 89 7.50 -21.93 -1.77
CA PRO A 89 6.77 -23.20 -1.83
C PRO A 89 5.38 -23.11 -2.47
N GLY A 90 4.88 -21.90 -2.81
CA GLY A 90 3.64 -21.71 -3.53
C GLY A 90 2.35 -22.02 -2.76
N ALA A 91 2.40 -22.07 -1.43
CA ALA A 91 1.25 -22.42 -0.55
C ALA A 91 0.09 -21.41 -0.58
N GLY A 92 0.28 -20.24 -1.19
CA GLY A 92 -0.75 -19.20 -1.31
C GLY A 92 -1.03 -18.45 0.01
N ILE A 93 -2.18 -17.75 0.04
CA ILE A 93 -2.63 -17.00 1.22
C ILE A 93 -3.46 -17.93 2.12
N THR A 94 -2.82 -18.57 3.09
CA THR A 94 -3.49 -19.45 4.06
C THR A 94 -3.10 -19.10 5.49
N LYS A 95 -3.97 -19.45 6.46
CA LYS A 95 -3.70 -19.20 7.88
C LYS A 95 -2.42 -19.97 8.30
N GLY A 96 -1.52 -19.29 9.02
CA GLY A 96 -0.24 -19.88 9.47
C GLY A 96 0.92 -19.74 8.50
N THR A 97 0.71 -19.23 7.27
CA THR A 97 1.79 -18.86 6.34
C THR A 97 2.20 -17.41 6.52
N ARG A 98 3.41 -17.01 6.09
CA ARG A 98 3.83 -15.60 6.09
C ARG A 98 2.96 -14.75 5.14
N SER A 99 2.52 -15.33 4.04
CA SER A 99 1.52 -14.71 3.16
C SER A 99 0.13 -14.60 3.81
N GLY A 100 -0.13 -15.40 4.85
CA GLY A 100 -1.33 -15.34 5.68
C GLY A 100 -1.45 -14.07 6.53
N LEU A 101 -0.39 -13.25 6.64
CA LEU A 101 -0.47 -11.92 7.25
C LEU A 101 -1.51 -11.01 6.57
N TRP A 102 -1.85 -11.30 5.31
CA TRP A 102 -2.98 -10.63 4.67
C TRP A 102 -4.29 -10.75 5.47
N LEU A 103 -4.55 -11.91 6.07
CA LEU A 103 -5.77 -12.10 6.88
C LEU A 103 -5.79 -11.20 8.12
N THR A 104 -4.61 -10.98 8.71
CA THR A 104 -4.44 -10.05 9.84
C THR A 104 -4.63 -8.60 9.38
N ILE A 105 -4.06 -8.23 8.23
CA ILE A 105 -4.26 -6.90 7.62
C ILE A 105 -5.74 -6.68 7.33
N ALA A 106 -6.43 -7.64 6.70
CA ALA A 106 -7.86 -7.53 6.40
C ALA A 106 -8.73 -7.40 7.68
N ALA A 107 -8.33 -8.06 8.78
CA ALA A 107 -8.99 -7.87 10.08
C ALA A 107 -8.78 -6.45 10.62
N GLY A 108 -7.57 -5.90 10.51
CA GLY A 108 -7.27 -4.52 10.87
C GLY A 108 -8.06 -3.51 10.02
N LEU A 109 -8.12 -3.71 8.70
CA LEU A 109 -8.91 -2.85 7.80
C LEU A 109 -10.41 -2.86 8.16
N ARG A 110 -10.94 -4.03 8.57
CA ARG A 110 -12.34 -4.14 9.03
C ARG A 110 -12.61 -3.28 10.27
N GLN A 111 -11.65 -3.24 11.19
CA GLN A 111 -11.78 -2.50 12.45
C GLN A 111 -11.53 -1.00 12.25
N LEU A 112 -10.45 -0.65 11.57
CA LEU A 112 -10.00 0.75 11.42
C LEU A 112 -10.78 1.52 10.35
N ARG A 113 -11.28 0.82 9.30
CA ARG A 113 -12.06 1.38 8.19
C ARG A 113 -11.46 2.67 7.60
N PRO A 114 -10.19 2.67 7.20
CA PRO A 114 -9.57 3.83 6.60
C PRO A 114 -10.27 4.22 5.29
N ALA A 115 -10.22 5.50 4.92
CA ALA A 115 -10.76 5.98 3.66
C ALA A 115 -10.03 5.38 2.46
N TYR A 116 -8.73 5.15 2.61
CA TYR A 116 -7.84 4.65 1.55
C TYR A 116 -6.95 3.53 2.07
N VAL A 117 -6.62 2.59 1.17
CA VAL A 117 -5.65 1.52 1.44
C VAL A 117 -4.71 1.42 0.26
N PHE A 118 -3.40 1.50 0.51
CA PHE A 118 -2.38 1.36 -0.52
C PHE A 118 -1.47 0.18 -0.19
N LEU A 119 -1.51 -0.83 -1.06
CA LEU A 119 -0.85 -2.11 -0.82
C LEU A 119 0.25 -2.35 -1.86
N GLU A 120 1.33 -3.00 -1.42
CA GLU A 120 2.41 -3.46 -2.30
C GLU A 120 2.69 -4.95 -2.06
N ASN A 121 2.98 -5.67 -3.13
CA ASN A 121 3.49 -7.03 -3.05
C ASN A 121 4.28 -7.41 -4.31
N VAL A 122 4.83 -8.62 -4.34
CA VAL A 122 5.49 -9.14 -5.55
C VAL A 122 4.46 -9.38 -6.66
N ALA A 123 4.86 -9.22 -7.93
CA ALA A 123 3.98 -9.41 -9.09
C ALA A 123 3.34 -10.82 -9.16
N ALA A 124 3.98 -11.83 -8.55
CA ALA A 124 3.44 -13.20 -8.45
C ALA A 124 2.09 -13.26 -7.71
N LEU A 125 1.74 -12.28 -6.87
CA LEU A 125 0.44 -12.17 -6.23
C LEU A 125 -0.69 -12.21 -7.27
N ARG A 126 -0.47 -11.64 -8.46
CA ARG A 126 -1.45 -11.60 -9.55
C ARG A 126 -2.07 -12.96 -9.86
N THR A 127 -1.27 -14.02 -9.85
CA THR A 127 -1.71 -15.40 -10.17
C THR A 127 -1.92 -16.27 -8.95
N ARG A 128 -1.43 -15.85 -7.77
CA ARG A 128 -1.36 -16.71 -6.58
C ARG A 128 -2.09 -16.15 -5.36
N GLY A 129 -2.94 -15.14 -5.51
CA GLY A 129 -3.66 -14.60 -4.36
C GLY A 129 -4.39 -13.27 -4.57
N LEU A 130 -4.21 -12.60 -5.71
CA LEU A 130 -4.85 -11.30 -5.97
C LEU A 130 -6.37 -11.39 -5.88
N GLY A 131 -6.98 -12.44 -6.44
CA GLY A 131 -8.44 -12.62 -6.39
C GLY A 131 -8.98 -12.65 -4.96
N LYS A 132 -8.25 -13.27 -4.02
CA LYS A 132 -8.63 -13.26 -2.60
C LYS A 132 -8.49 -11.87 -1.99
N VAL A 133 -7.39 -11.18 -2.25
CA VAL A 133 -7.16 -9.81 -1.74
C VAL A 133 -8.27 -8.87 -2.22
N LEU A 134 -8.59 -8.90 -3.52
CA LEU A 134 -9.64 -8.06 -4.10
C LEU A 134 -11.04 -8.42 -3.56
N ALA A 135 -11.35 -9.72 -3.41
CA ALA A 135 -12.61 -10.16 -2.84
C ALA A 135 -12.78 -9.71 -1.36
N ASP A 136 -11.72 -9.81 -0.57
CA ASP A 136 -11.75 -9.37 0.82
C ASP A 136 -11.92 -7.83 0.92
N LEU A 137 -11.23 -7.05 0.07
CA LEU A 137 -11.41 -5.60 0.00
C LEU A 137 -12.83 -5.22 -0.45
N ALA A 138 -13.37 -5.88 -1.48
CA ALA A 138 -14.73 -5.66 -1.93
C ALA A 138 -15.76 -6.00 -0.83
N ALA A 139 -15.56 -7.09 -0.08
CA ALA A 139 -16.40 -7.46 1.07
C ALA A 139 -16.34 -6.42 2.19
N LEU A 140 -15.26 -5.64 2.28
CA LEU A 140 -15.12 -4.50 3.21
C LEU A 140 -15.70 -3.20 2.64
N GLY A 141 -16.19 -3.20 1.40
CA GLY A 141 -16.82 -2.06 0.75
C GLY A 141 -15.85 -1.15 0.01
N TYR A 142 -14.65 -1.61 -0.34
CA TYR A 142 -13.68 -0.83 -1.10
C TYR A 142 -13.79 -1.07 -2.60
N ASP A 143 -13.74 0.01 -3.38
CA ASP A 143 -13.43 -0.03 -4.80
C ASP A 143 -11.92 -0.13 -4.99
N THR A 144 -11.47 -0.99 -5.92
CA THR A 144 -10.05 -1.31 -6.06
C THR A 144 -9.53 -1.08 -7.48
N GLN A 145 -8.31 -0.54 -7.56
CA GLN A 145 -7.51 -0.48 -8.78
C GLN A 145 -6.15 -1.10 -8.49
N TRP A 146 -5.54 -1.75 -9.47
CA TRP A 146 -4.22 -2.33 -9.32
C TRP A 146 -3.39 -2.23 -10.60
N ALA A 147 -2.08 -2.19 -10.45
CA ALA A 147 -1.12 -2.20 -11.55
C ALA A 147 0.14 -2.96 -11.15
N CYS A 148 0.79 -3.59 -12.14
CA CYS A 148 2.15 -4.11 -11.98
C CYS A 148 3.14 -3.10 -12.57
N LEU A 149 4.14 -2.73 -11.80
CA LEU A 149 5.19 -1.80 -12.19
C LEU A 149 6.55 -2.42 -11.92
N ARG A 150 7.51 -2.16 -12.80
CA ARG A 150 8.90 -2.54 -12.62
C ARG A 150 9.70 -1.33 -12.17
N ALA A 151 10.67 -1.55 -11.31
CA ALA A 151 11.61 -0.49 -10.96
C ALA A 151 12.39 0.02 -12.21
N SER A 152 12.69 -0.87 -13.19
CA SER A 152 13.27 -0.48 -14.47
C SER A 152 12.41 0.49 -15.27
N ASP A 153 11.10 0.48 -15.12
CA ASP A 153 10.19 1.40 -15.83
C ASP A 153 10.33 2.85 -15.30
N THR A 154 10.94 3.01 -14.14
CA THR A 154 11.26 4.30 -13.51
C THR A 154 12.75 4.63 -13.53
N GLY A 155 13.55 3.90 -14.31
CA GLY A 155 14.99 4.16 -14.50
C GLY A 155 15.94 3.41 -13.57
N ALA A 156 15.44 2.48 -12.72
CA ALA A 156 16.32 1.66 -11.89
C ALA A 156 17.07 0.61 -12.72
N CYS A 157 18.28 0.24 -12.27
CA CYS A 157 19.15 -0.75 -12.93
C CYS A 157 18.69 -2.20 -12.75
N HIS A 158 17.58 -2.46 -12.06
CA HIS A 158 17.02 -3.79 -11.79
C HIS A 158 15.52 -3.82 -12.11
N ARG A 159 14.98 -5.01 -12.40
CA ARG A 159 13.58 -5.18 -12.76
C ARG A 159 12.64 -4.91 -11.58
N ARG A 160 12.76 -5.67 -10.49
CA ARG A 160 11.91 -5.59 -9.28
C ARG A 160 10.42 -5.39 -9.62
N ASP A 161 9.81 -6.36 -10.25
CA ASP A 161 8.37 -6.37 -10.54
C ASP A 161 7.55 -6.36 -9.25
N ARG A 162 6.63 -5.41 -9.13
CA ARG A 162 5.72 -5.28 -7.98
C ARG A 162 4.30 -5.01 -8.45
N ILE A 163 3.36 -5.54 -7.71
CA ILE A 163 1.96 -5.18 -7.82
C ILE A 163 1.62 -4.15 -6.76
N PHE A 164 0.95 -3.09 -7.18
CA PHE A 164 0.39 -2.08 -6.30
C PHE A 164 -1.13 -2.14 -6.40
N ILE A 165 -1.81 -2.03 -5.26
CA ILE A 165 -3.27 -2.04 -5.19
C ILE A 165 -3.68 -0.79 -4.41
N LEU A 166 -4.51 0.05 -5.03
CA LEU A 166 -5.18 1.17 -4.39
C LEU A 166 -6.63 0.76 -4.13
N ALA A 167 -7.08 0.89 -2.89
CA ALA A 167 -8.46 0.67 -2.53
C ALA A 167 -9.03 1.95 -1.90
N CYS A 168 -10.21 2.36 -2.34
CA CYS A 168 -10.90 3.57 -1.88
C CYS A 168 -12.28 3.20 -1.36
N HIS A 169 -12.62 3.67 -0.17
CA HIS A 169 -13.98 3.52 0.32
C HIS A 169 -14.89 4.53 -0.39
N PRO A 170 -16.05 4.15 -0.98
CA PRO A 170 -16.90 5.06 -1.76
C PRO A 170 -17.34 6.32 -1.00
N ALA A 171 -17.53 6.20 0.32
CA ALA A 171 -17.86 7.35 1.17
C ALA A 171 -16.72 8.38 1.30
N ALA A 172 -15.48 8.02 0.93
CA ALA A 172 -14.32 8.91 0.96
C ALA A 172 -14.21 9.82 -0.30
N GLY A 173 -15.03 9.59 -1.25
CA GLY A 173 -15.37 10.19 -2.55
C GLY A 173 -14.38 11.16 -3.21
N ALA A 174 -14.18 12.36 -2.70
CA ALA A 174 -13.44 13.42 -3.40
C ALA A 174 -12.06 13.75 -2.80
N GLY A 175 -11.72 13.18 -1.63
CA GLY A 175 -10.55 13.61 -0.86
C GLY A 175 -9.21 13.36 -1.55
N LEU A 176 -9.03 12.24 -2.24
CA LEU A 176 -7.76 11.92 -2.91
C LEU A 176 -7.52 12.77 -4.14
N ALA A 177 -8.58 13.11 -4.88
CA ALA A 177 -8.48 14.00 -6.04
C ALA A 177 -8.09 15.43 -5.62
N ALA A 178 -8.58 15.89 -4.48
CA ALA A 178 -8.22 17.21 -3.93
C ALA A 178 -6.80 17.23 -3.34
N ALA A 179 -6.35 16.14 -2.72
CA ALA A 179 -5.00 16.00 -2.18
C ALA A 179 -3.94 15.85 -3.30
N ALA A 180 -4.31 15.28 -4.43
CA ALA A 180 -3.46 15.09 -5.60
C ALA A 180 -3.43 16.30 -6.54
N ASP A 181 -3.89 17.48 -6.13
CA ASP A 181 -3.83 18.69 -6.96
C ASP A 181 -2.37 19.04 -7.31
N PRO A 182 -1.97 18.93 -8.61
CA PRO A 182 -0.61 19.18 -9.05
C PRO A 182 -0.21 20.67 -9.04
N GLY A 183 -1.13 21.59 -8.72
CA GLY A 183 -0.83 23.01 -8.55
C GLY A 183 0.00 23.30 -7.30
N ARG A 184 0.11 22.36 -6.36
CA ARG A 184 0.77 22.61 -5.08
C ARG A 184 2.29 22.40 -5.05
N ARG A 185 2.91 21.70 -5.99
CA ARG A 185 4.39 21.67 -6.16
C ARG A 185 4.72 21.20 -7.58
N GLY A 186 5.63 21.91 -8.24
CA GLY A 186 6.05 21.71 -9.63
C GLY A 186 6.62 20.32 -9.98
N VAL A 187 5.82 19.29 -9.84
CA VAL A 187 6.09 17.97 -10.40
C VAL A 187 5.53 17.97 -11.82
N GLN A 188 6.43 18.02 -12.80
CA GLN A 188 6.08 17.93 -14.22
C GLN A 188 5.25 16.67 -14.48
N ARG A 189 4.02 16.88 -14.97
CA ARG A 189 3.15 15.82 -15.47
C ARG A 189 3.82 15.13 -16.68
N ARG A 190 4.61 14.08 -16.46
CA ARG A 190 4.86 13.08 -17.47
C ARG A 190 4.11 11.81 -17.11
N GLY A 191 2.98 11.59 -17.76
CA GLY A 191 2.50 10.27 -18.10
C GLY A 191 1.66 9.47 -17.12
N VAL A 192 0.79 10.05 -16.28
CA VAL A 192 -0.17 9.25 -15.48
C VAL A 192 -1.37 8.76 -16.32
N ARG A 193 -1.68 9.38 -17.46
CA ARG A 193 -2.79 8.96 -18.34
C ARG A 193 -2.62 7.57 -18.98
N GLY A 194 -1.39 7.02 -19.05
CA GLY A 194 -1.12 5.71 -19.66
C GLY A 194 -1.18 4.52 -18.68
N ILE A 195 -1.24 4.76 -17.37
CA ILE A 195 -1.17 3.69 -16.37
C ILE A 195 -2.56 3.10 -16.05
N LEU A 196 -3.63 3.83 -16.35
CA LEU A 196 -5.01 3.43 -16.09
C LEU A 196 -5.67 2.65 -17.23
N ALA A 197 -5.02 2.53 -18.40
CA ALA A 197 -5.45 1.62 -19.45
C ALA A 197 -4.83 0.24 -19.16
N GLY A 198 -5.65 -0.76 -18.92
CA GLY A 198 -5.21 -2.15 -18.83
C GLY A 198 -4.39 -2.55 -20.07
N PRO A 199 -3.53 -3.59 -19.96
CA PRO A 199 -2.72 -4.03 -21.08
C PRO A 199 -3.65 -4.37 -22.26
N PRO A 200 -3.27 -4.02 -23.52
CA PRO A 200 -4.01 -4.46 -24.71
C PRO A 200 -4.08 -5.99 -24.70
N GLY A 201 -5.27 -6.53 -24.96
CA GLY A 201 -5.47 -7.96 -25.15
C GLY A 201 -4.49 -8.50 -26.21
N PRO A 202 -4.20 -9.83 -26.19
CA PRO A 202 -3.30 -10.43 -27.17
C PRO A 202 -3.85 -10.17 -28.57
N ALA A 203 -2.95 -9.64 -29.45
CA ALA A 203 -3.26 -9.47 -30.85
C ALA A 203 -3.66 -10.84 -31.43
N GLU A 204 -4.79 -10.90 -32.11
CA GLU A 204 -5.23 -12.05 -32.88
C GLU A 204 -4.21 -12.26 -34.00
N GLU A 205 -3.36 -13.29 -33.88
CA GLU A 205 -2.52 -13.76 -34.97
C GLU A 205 -3.42 -14.36 -36.03
N THR A 206 -3.71 -13.60 -37.10
CA THR A 206 -4.22 -14.16 -38.34
C THR A 206 -3.10 -14.99 -38.97
N ARG A 207 -3.22 -16.32 -38.86
CA ARG A 207 -2.42 -17.26 -39.67
C ARG A 207 -2.84 -17.21 -41.14
N PRO A 208 -1.88 -17.33 -42.05
CA PRO A 208 -2.13 -17.47 -43.49
C PRO A 208 -2.81 -18.78 -43.85
#